data_21d4080a5903219738ba3d79eb7efd6c
#
_entry.id   21d4080a5903219738ba3d79eb7efd6c
#
_cell.length_a   1.000
_cell.length_b   1.000
_cell.length_c   1.000
_cell.angle_alpha   90.00
_cell.angle_beta   90.00
_cell.angle_gamma   90.00
#
_symmetry.space_group_name_H-M   'P 1'
#
loop_
_entity.id
_entity.type
_entity.pdbx_description
1 polymer ?
#
loop_
_entity_poly.entity_id
_entity_poly.type
_entity_poly.pdbx_seq_one_letter_code
_entity_poly.pdbx_strand_id
1 'polypeptide(L)'
;LYGHSWGAFIEENGHTDYIGYVSVKNNFSKTIDFRRKTDAAQATFNVISNLKGCSAVGGARSYLSSGIGQADIRLISNEDLSPYMDDNRLWFTFSCRGIDIFQSAQGVLSVDPSVFDVRFEGMIMYDHGDGLLRNDYASHLFYNRQTQEWCAYACDFGGTYNRDGRSGTGLVIGTSKRDPRRGFSVMKARKVEPTHVKHHNEDPCIFYDTDVKKWRLLTSVFKNGIVSGTFESDSWNGIFTPVADPIKMNSTGTSMQRIDGKVYVFMGGLGELRCHSYPDLKLKGELNLDLQPHWPKPAQRVWASLLPLPEGYPYKYVLLTMDRPNFPGTPKPNWSYGALYFYGANPK
;
A
#
# COMPACT_ATOMS: atom_id res chain seq x y z
N LEU A 1 2.22 17.73 -1.02
CA LEU A 1 1.08 18.43 -0.46
C LEU A 1 -0.16 17.58 -0.54
N TYR A 2 -0.58 17.01 0.56
CA TYR A 2 -1.87 16.35 0.65
C TYR A 2 -2.43 16.49 2.07
N GLY A 3 -3.73 16.72 2.19
CA GLY A 3 -4.37 16.91 3.48
C GLY A 3 -4.06 18.27 4.11
N HIS A 4 -3.63 18.27 5.36
CA HIS A 4 -3.56 19.47 6.18
C HIS A 4 -2.18 19.78 6.75
N SER A 5 -1.13 19.23 6.20
CA SER A 5 0.22 19.43 6.73
C SER A 5 1.27 19.69 5.64
N TRP A 6 2.21 20.54 5.95
CA TRP A 6 3.35 20.88 5.09
C TRP A 6 4.63 20.57 5.84
N GLY A 7 5.53 19.85 5.21
CA GLY A 7 6.86 19.59 5.74
C GLY A 7 7.92 20.37 5.00
N ALA A 8 8.94 20.78 5.73
CA ALA A 8 10.11 21.46 5.19
C ALA A 8 11.35 20.58 5.37
N PHE A 9 12.14 20.52 4.32
CA PHE A 9 13.40 19.81 4.26
C PHE A 9 14.46 20.71 3.65
N ILE A 10 15.72 20.54 4.07
CA ILE A 10 16.90 21.09 3.40
C ILE A 10 17.64 19.94 2.76
N GLU A 11 18.05 20.11 1.51
CA GLU A 11 18.97 19.23 0.82
C GLU A 11 20.30 19.95 0.61
N GLU A 12 21.36 19.40 1.16
CA GLU A 12 22.72 19.90 1.03
C GLU A 12 23.68 18.75 0.77
N ASN A 13 24.47 18.85 -0.29
CA ASN A 13 25.46 17.82 -0.67
C ASN A 13 24.89 16.40 -0.82
N GLY A 14 23.64 16.29 -1.33
CA GLY A 14 22.94 15.01 -1.49
C GLY A 14 22.39 14.42 -0.19
N HIS A 15 22.47 15.14 0.92
CA HIS A 15 21.86 14.79 2.19
C HIS A 15 20.61 15.63 2.43
N THR A 16 19.52 14.98 2.84
CA THR A 16 18.24 15.66 3.08
C THR A 16 17.93 15.66 4.58
N ASP A 17 17.89 16.85 5.16
CA ASP A 17 17.54 17.04 6.56
C ASP A 17 16.11 17.55 6.71
N TYR A 18 15.38 16.92 7.63
CA TYR A 18 14.05 17.37 8.00
C TYR A 18 14.13 18.56 8.96
N ILE A 19 13.51 19.68 8.60
CA ILE A 19 13.50 20.91 9.43
C ILE A 19 12.28 20.94 10.35
N GLY A 20 11.12 20.58 9.83
CA GLY A 20 9.89 20.65 10.60
C GLY A 20 8.64 20.59 9.73
N TYR A 21 7.48 20.62 10.38
CA TYR A 21 6.20 20.68 9.67
C TYR A 21 5.23 21.67 10.31
N VAL A 22 4.31 22.17 9.51
CA VAL A 22 3.18 22.97 9.95
C VAL A 22 1.89 22.27 9.59
N SER A 23 1.04 22.04 10.58
CA SER A 23 -0.34 21.62 10.32
C SER A 23 -1.17 22.84 9.95
N VAL A 24 -1.61 22.91 8.70
CA VAL A 24 -2.51 23.98 8.24
C VAL A 24 -3.93 23.84 8.82
N LYS A 25 -4.23 22.68 9.43
CA LYS A 25 -5.52 22.41 10.07
C LYS A 25 -5.93 23.50 11.08
N ASN A 26 -4.98 24.06 11.80
CA ASN A 26 -5.26 25.10 12.80
C ASN A 26 -5.37 26.49 12.19
N ASN A 27 -4.83 26.71 11.00
CA ASN A 27 -4.73 28.03 10.37
C ASN A 27 -5.69 28.23 9.18
N PHE A 28 -5.95 27.18 8.38
CA PHE A 28 -6.69 27.34 7.12
C PHE A 28 -7.75 26.24 6.87
N SER A 29 -7.88 25.25 7.72
CA SER A 29 -8.66 24.03 7.44
C SER A 29 -10.18 24.24 7.26
N LYS A 30 -10.71 25.40 7.63
CA LYS A 30 -12.12 25.74 7.40
C LYS A 30 -12.39 26.28 6.01
N THR A 31 -11.36 26.74 5.30
CA THR A 31 -11.50 27.46 4.05
C THR A 31 -10.84 26.74 2.87
N ILE A 32 -9.78 25.99 3.08
CA ILE A 32 -9.02 25.32 2.01
C ILE A 32 -8.83 23.83 2.35
N ASP A 33 -9.27 22.98 1.46
CA ASP A 33 -9.00 21.55 1.52
C ASP A 33 -8.49 21.06 0.16
N PHE A 34 -7.20 20.81 0.06
CA PHE A 34 -6.57 20.34 -1.20
C PHE A 34 -7.04 18.98 -1.69
N ARG A 35 -7.84 18.25 -0.93
CA ARG A 35 -8.55 17.07 -1.41
C ARG A 35 -9.71 17.45 -2.33
N ARG A 36 -10.24 18.67 -2.21
CA ARG A 36 -11.27 19.17 -3.13
C ARG A 36 -10.66 19.49 -4.48
N LYS A 37 -11.23 18.94 -5.51
CA LYS A 37 -10.77 19.16 -6.89
C LYS A 37 -10.76 20.64 -7.27
N THR A 38 -11.75 21.38 -6.82
CA THR A 38 -11.86 22.83 -7.06
C THR A 38 -10.73 23.62 -6.40
N ASP A 39 -10.41 23.31 -5.14
CA ASP A 39 -9.36 24.01 -4.40
C ASP A 39 -7.98 23.67 -4.99
N ALA A 40 -7.75 22.39 -5.31
CA ALA A 40 -6.51 21.94 -5.94
C ALA A 40 -6.29 22.56 -7.33
N ALA A 41 -7.34 22.69 -8.14
CA ALA A 41 -7.25 23.26 -9.48
C ALA A 41 -6.93 24.77 -9.47
N GLN A 42 -7.24 25.48 -8.38
CA GLN A 42 -6.99 26.90 -8.22
C GLN A 42 -5.73 27.20 -7.41
N ALA A 43 -5.07 26.19 -6.86
CA ALA A 43 -3.88 26.37 -6.04
C ALA A 43 -2.70 26.86 -6.89
N THR A 44 -2.01 27.86 -6.40
CA THR A 44 -0.74 28.36 -6.96
C THR A 44 0.32 28.38 -5.89
N PHE A 45 1.56 28.14 -6.30
CA PHE A 45 2.71 28.20 -5.41
C PHE A 45 3.50 29.48 -5.68
N ASN A 46 3.71 30.26 -4.63
CA ASN A 46 4.52 31.46 -4.70
C ASN A 46 5.69 31.34 -3.73
N VAL A 47 6.88 31.70 -4.18
CA VAL A 47 8.06 31.85 -3.32
C VAL A 47 8.23 33.29 -3.01
N ILE A 48 8.11 33.69 -1.73
CA ILE A 48 8.31 35.04 -1.26
C ILE A 48 9.56 35.00 -0.37
N SER A 49 10.57 35.78 -0.75
CA SER A 49 11.79 35.95 0.04
C SER A 49 11.75 37.31 0.74
N ASN A 50 11.95 37.29 2.05
CA ASN A 50 12.09 38.50 2.88
C ASN A 50 13.49 38.55 3.52
N LEU A 51 14.51 38.15 2.77
CA LEU A 51 15.88 38.11 3.24
C LEU A 51 16.54 39.48 3.12
N LYS A 52 17.23 39.90 4.17
CA LYS A 52 18.13 41.07 4.13
C LYS A 52 19.42 40.63 3.44
N GLY A 53 19.70 41.21 2.27
CA GLY A 53 20.88 40.86 1.47
C GLY A 53 20.56 40.36 0.07
N CYS A 54 21.56 39.93 -0.66
CA CYS A 54 21.38 39.34 -1.99
C CYS A 54 21.01 37.84 -1.85
N SER A 55 19.84 37.48 -2.33
CA SER A 55 19.44 36.10 -2.47
C SER A 55 18.92 35.85 -3.87
N ALA A 56 19.23 34.68 -4.41
CA ALA A 56 18.75 34.26 -5.71
C ALA A 56 18.00 32.95 -5.55
N VAL A 57 16.86 32.79 -6.25
CA VAL A 57 16.15 31.52 -6.38
C VAL A 57 16.56 30.96 -7.74
N GLY A 58 17.30 29.84 -7.72
CA GLY A 58 17.82 29.21 -8.93
C GLY A 58 16.77 28.44 -9.75
N GLY A 59 15.63 28.13 -9.15
CA GLY A 59 14.54 27.41 -9.80
C GLY A 59 13.54 26.84 -8.81
N ALA A 60 12.42 26.34 -9.32
CA ALA A 60 11.44 25.58 -8.56
C ALA A 60 11.07 24.32 -9.34
N ARG A 61 10.93 23.20 -8.63
CA ARG A 61 10.54 21.90 -9.18
C ARG A 61 9.45 21.28 -8.32
N SER A 62 8.42 20.73 -8.95
CA SER A 62 7.42 19.91 -8.27
C SER A 62 7.50 18.48 -8.79
N TYR A 63 7.41 17.50 -7.91
CA TYR A 63 7.44 16.09 -8.26
C TYR A 63 6.64 15.27 -7.24
N LEU A 64 6.26 14.07 -7.64
CA LEU A 64 5.69 13.08 -6.72
C LEU A 64 6.80 12.48 -5.87
N SER A 65 6.52 12.28 -4.58
CA SER A 65 7.47 11.69 -3.64
C SER A 65 6.93 10.38 -3.08
N SER A 66 7.80 9.39 -2.92
CA SER A 66 7.49 8.14 -2.21
C SER A 66 7.30 8.33 -0.70
N GLY A 67 7.45 9.55 -0.21
CA GLY A 67 7.35 9.87 1.21
C GLY A 67 8.63 9.58 1.99
N ILE A 68 8.55 9.71 3.32
CA ILE A 68 9.66 9.49 4.26
C ILE A 68 9.64 8.09 4.91
N GLY A 69 8.61 7.30 4.65
CA GLY A 69 8.47 5.92 5.06
C GLY A 69 7.65 5.14 4.05
N GLN A 70 7.89 3.85 3.94
CA GLN A 70 7.16 2.96 3.05
C GLN A 70 6.55 1.81 3.86
N ALA A 71 5.34 1.43 3.48
CA ALA A 71 4.59 0.37 4.14
C ALA A 71 3.69 -0.37 3.14
N ASP A 72 3.10 -1.47 3.60
CA ASP A 72 1.98 -2.16 2.94
C ASP A 72 2.28 -2.56 1.49
N ILE A 73 3.49 -3.10 1.25
CA ILE A 73 3.92 -3.49 -0.11
C ILE A 73 3.13 -4.71 -0.59
N ARG A 74 2.57 -4.63 -1.79
CA ARG A 74 1.83 -5.72 -2.41
C ARG A 74 2.09 -5.82 -3.90
N LEU A 75 2.27 -7.06 -4.37
CA LEU A 75 2.39 -7.35 -5.80
C LEU A 75 1.15 -6.86 -6.55
N ILE A 76 1.39 -6.17 -7.66
CA ILE A 76 0.38 -5.95 -8.70
C ILE A 76 0.31 -7.21 -9.55
N SER A 77 -0.88 -7.79 -9.66
CA SER A 77 -1.09 -9.06 -10.35
C SER A 77 -2.13 -8.97 -11.46
N ASN A 78 -2.27 -10.03 -12.22
CA ASN A 78 -3.50 -10.29 -12.94
C ASN A 78 -4.55 -10.86 -11.96
N GLU A 79 -5.79 -11.06 -12.42
CA GLU A 79 -6.90 -11.56 -11.62
C GLU A 79 -6.65 -12.95 -11.01
N ASP A 80 -5.69 -13.74 -11.52
CA ASP A 80 -5.37 -15.11 -11.11
C ASP A 80 -4.13 -15.22 -10.20
N LEU A 81 -3.65 -14.12 -9.66
CA LEU A 81 -2.41 -13.94 -8.91
C LEU A 81 -1.11 -14.08 -9.73
N SER A 82 -1.18 -14.30 -11.04
CA SER A 82 0.04 -14.21 -11.83
C SER A 82 0.61 -12.79 -11.77
N PRO A 83 1.93 -12.61 -11.60
CA PRO A 83 2.53 -11.28 -11.57
C PRO A 83 2.20 -10.50 -12.84
N TYR A 84 1.80 -9.24 -12.67
CA TYR A 84 1.73 -8.34 -13.79
C TYR A 84 3.15 -7.85 -14.09
N MET A 85 3.75 -8.41 -15.13
CA MET A 85 5.09 -8.03 -15.58
C MET A 85 4.98 -7.08 -16.78
N ASP A 86 5.76 -6.03 -16.75
CA ASP A 86 5.87 -5.06 -17.81
C ASP A 86 7.31 -4.56 -17.82
N ASP A 87 7.92 -4.54 -19.00
CA ASP A 87 9.31 -4.09 -19.19
C ASP A 87 10.35 -4.91 -18.37
N ASN A 88 10.10 -6.22 -18.22
CA ASN A 88 10.86 -7.15 -17.36
C ASN A 88 10.91 -6.76 -15.88
N ARG A 89 9.98 -5.95 -15.43
CA ARG A 89 9.89 -5.48 -14.04
C ARG A 89 8.66 -6.07 -13.35
N LEU A 90 8.81 -6.36 -12.07
CA LEU A 90 7.71 -6.62 -11.16
C LEU A 90 7.15 -5.29 -10.66
N TRP A 91 5.84 -5.23 -10.46
CA TRP A 91 5.14 -4.02 -10.05
C TRP A 91 4.45 -4.20 -8.71
N PHE A 92 4.50 -3.18 -7.87
CA PHE A 92 3.95 -3.24 -6.52
C PHE A 92 3.21 -1.95 -6.19
N THR A 93 2.12 -2.09 -5.45
CA THR A 93 1.57 -0.99 -4.68
C THR A 93 2.25 -0.94 -3.32
N PHE A 94 2.34 0.24 -2.73
CA PHE A 94 2.83 0.44 -1.37
C PHE A 94 2.25 1.72 -0.79
N SER A 95 2.25 1.86 0.53
CA SER A 95 1.83 3.10 1.17
C SER A 95 3.00 4.07 1.27
N CYS A 96 2.89 5.20 0.56
CA CYS A 96 3.77 6.34 0.75
C CYS A 96 3.39 7.02 2.06
N ARG A 97 4.32 7.11 3.01
CA ARG A 97 4.09 7.78 4.30
C ARG A 97 4.72 9.16 4.30
N GLY A 98 3.89 10.18 4.47
CA GLY A 98 4.36 11.55 4.71
C GLY A 98 4.71 11.78 6.19
N ILE A 99 4.88 13.04 6.57
CA ILE A 99 5.27 13.44 7.93
C ILE A 99 4.17 13.17 8.95
N ASP A 100 2.92 13.21 8.51
CA ASP A 100 1.75 12.94 9.32
C ASP A 100 1.00 11.74 8.74
N ILE A 101 0.30 10.99 9.60
CA ILE A 101 -0.54 9.86 9.21
C ILE A 101 -1.59 10.25 8.14
N PHE A 102 -2.03 11.51 8.16
CA PHE A 102 -2.96 12.05 7.17
C PHE A 102 -2.35 12.28 5.79
N GLN A 103 -1.02 12.23 5.67
CA GLN A 103 -0.27 12.43 4.42
C GLN A 103 0.12 11.12 3.74
N SER A 104 -0.46 10.02 4.14
CA SER A 104 -0.24 8.74 3.45
C SER A 104 -1.04 8.69 2.14
N ALA A 105 -0.49 8.01 1.15
CA ALA A 105 -1.16 7.82 -0.13
C ALA A 105 -0.74 6.49 -0.76
N GLN A 106 -1.51 6.02 -1.73
CA GLN A 106 -1.16 4.82 -2.47
C GLN A 106 -0.06 5.14 -3.49
N GLY A 107 1.12 4.58 -3.30
CA GLY A 107 2.22 4.62 -4.26
C GLY A 107 2.29 3.39 -5.13
N VAL A 108 3.02 3.52 -6.22
CA VAL A 108 3.39 2.43 -7.12
C VAL A 108 4.90 2.44 -7.32
N LEU A 109 5.52 1.29 -7.19
CA LEU A 109 6.92 1.07 -7.52
C LEU A 109 7.08 -0.09 -8.48
N SER A 110 8.17 -0.11 -9.23
CA SER A 110 8.61 -1.23 -10.02
C SER A 110 9.99 -1.69 -9.59
N VAL A 111 10.26 -2.99 -9.76
CA VAL A 111 11.53 -3.61 -9.38
C VAL A 111 12.02 -4.46 -10.53
N ASP A 112 13.25 -4.24 -10.98
CA ASP A 112 13.97 -5.24 -11.75
C ASP A 112 14.50 -6.32 -10.79
N PRO A 113 13.96 -7.54 -10.83
CA PRO A 113 14.33 -8.56 -9.87
C PRO A 113 15.73 -9.16 -10.10
N SER A 114 16.38 -8.82 -11.21
CA SER A 114 17.74 -9.28 -11.52
C SER A 114 18.80 -8.57 -10.67
N VAL A 115 18.56 -7.27 -10.40
CA VAL A 115 19.53 -6.38 -9.74
C VAL A 115 18.91 -5.57 -8.60
N PHE A 116 17.63 -5.78 -8.32
CA PHE A 116 16.86 -5.01 -7.34
C PHE A 116 16.86 -3.49 -7.59
N ASP A 117 16.91 -3.09 -8.87
CA ASP A 117 16.68 -1.68 -9.24
C ASP A 117 15.22 -1.32 -8.96
N VAL A 118 15.02 -0.45 -7.98
CA VAL A 118 13.69 0.00 -7.53
C VAL A 118 13.40 1.38 -8.09
N ARG A 119 12.22 1.55 -8.69
CA ARG A 119 11.77 2.85 -9.21
C ARG A 119 10.43 3.23 -8.60
N PHE A 120 10.34 4.46 -8.14
CA PHE A 120 9.05 5.05 -7.81
C PHE A 120 8.38 5.51 -9.10
N GLU A 121 7.23 4.93 -9.43
CA GLU A 121 6.58 5.09 -10.72
C GLU A 121 5.40 6.06 -10.67
N GLY A 122 4.66 6.08 -9.56
CA GLY A 122 3.50 6.94 -9.47
C GLY A 122 2.72 6.86 -8.18
N MET A 123 1.61 7.60 -8.15
CA MET A 123 0.65 7.64 -7.05
C MET A 123 -0.78 7.49 -7.57
N ILE A 124 -1.60 6.81 -6.80
CA ILE A 124 -3.01 6.59 -7.11
C ILE A 124 -3.88 7.27 -6.06
N MET A 125 -4.83 8.08 -6.51
CA MET A 125 -5.91 8.66 -5.71
C MET A 125 -7.25 8.05 -6.12
N TYR A 126 -8.22 8.12 -5.21
CA TYR A 126 -9.54 7.53 -5.40
C TYR A 126 -10.61 8.62 -5.44
N ASP A 127 -11.40 8.63 -6.52
CA ASP A 127 -12.51 9.56 -6.73
C ASP A 127 -13.85 8.87 -6.49
N HIS A 128 -14.47 9.19 -5.36
CA HIS A 128 -15.77 8.63 -4.98
C HIS A 128 -16.95 9.39 -5.61
N GLY A 129 -16.69 10.39 -6.45
CA GLY A 129 -17.71 11.17 -7.16
C GLY A 129 -18.34 12.29 -6.33
N ASP A 130 -17.82 12.58 -5.16
CA ASP A 130 -18.33 13.61 -4.23
C ASP A 130 -17.47 14.90 -4.20
N GLY A 131 -16.59 15.07 -5.19
CA GLY A 131 -15.75 16.24 -5.33
C GLY A 131 -14.44 16.18 -4.56
N LEU A 132 -14.19 15.11 -3.78
CA LEU A 132 -12.94 14.88 -3.07
C LEU A 132 -12.11 13.78 -3.75
N LEU A 133 -10.80 14.02 -3.86
CA LEU A 133 -9.82 12.97 -4.13
C LEU A 133 -9.35 12.39 -2.80
N ARG A 134 -9.47 11.07 -2.64
CA ARG A 134 -9.09 10.39 -1.41
C ARG A 134 -7.78 9.63 -1.57
N ASN A 135 -7.01 9.69 -0.52
CA ASN A 135 -5.76 8.95 -0.37
C ASN A 135 -6.00 7.61 0.34
N ASP A 136 -6.94 6.81 -0.14
CA ASP A 136 -7.08 5.44 0.31
C ASP A 136 -5.82 4.65 -0.09
N TYR A 137 -5.38 3.71 0.74
CA TYR A 137 -4.12 2.99 0.53
C TYR A 137 -4.16 1.59 1.15
N ALA A 138 -3.01 0.92 1.26
CA ALA A 138 -2.90 -0.49 1.62
C ALA A 138 -3.72 -1.35 0.66
N SER A 139 -3.50 -1.18 -0.64
CA SER A 139 -4.33 -1.74 -1.70
C SER A 139 -3.74 -2.98 -2.36
N HIS A 140 -4.61 -3.80 -2.92
CA HIS A 140 -4.29 -4.75 -3.98
C HIS A 140 -4.81 -4.19 -5.30
N LEU A 141 -3.90 -3.86 -6.20
CA LEU A 141 -4.18 -3.47 -7.59
C LEU A 141 -3.98 -4.69 -8.48
N PHE A 142 -4.93 -4.97 -9.35
CA PHE A 142 -4.84 -6.06 -10.31
C PHE A 142 -5.42 -5.67 -11.66
N TYR A 143 -4.90 -6.29 -12.73
CA TYR A 143 -5.46 -6.17 -14.07
C TYR A 143 -6.41 -7.32 -14.32
N ASN A 144 -7.66 -7.01 -14.59
CA ASN A 144 -8.67 -8.00 -14.96
C ASN A 144 -8.68 -8.19 -16.48
N ARG A 145 -8.08 -9.28 -16.96
CA ARG A 145 -7.97 -9.58 -18.39
C ARG A 145 -9.32 -9.85 -19.04
N GLN A 146 -10.33 -10.31 -18.28
CA GLN A 146 -11.67 -10.56 -18.82
C GLN A 146 -12.41 -9.26 -19.16
N THR A 147 -12.27 -8.23 -18.33
CA THR A 147 -12.91 -6.94 -18.53
C THR A 147 -11.97 -5.89 -19.15
N GLN A 148 -10.68 -6.21 -19.26
CA GLN A 148 -9.63 -5.29 -19.71
C GLN A 148 -9.59 -4.00 -18.89
N GLU A 149 -9.75 -4.13 -17.58
CA GLU A 149 -9.76 -3.01 -16.64
C GLU A 149 -8.78 -3.24 -15.49
N TRP A 150 -8.21 -2.14 -15.02
CA TRP A 150 -7.52 -2.10 -13.75
C TRP A 150 -8.52 -2.03 -12.62
N CYS A 151 -8.37 -2.91 -11.65
CA CYS A 151 -9.24 -3.03 -10.49
C CYS A 151 -8.39 -2.94 -9.22
N ALA A 152 -8.94 -2.32 -8.19
CA ALA A 152 -8.28 -2.21 -6.89
C ALA A 152 -9.25 -2.48 -5.74
N TYR A 153 -8.72 -3.10 -4.69
CA TYR A 153 -9.26 -3.07 -3.35
C TYR A 153 -8.30 -2.30 -2.46
N ALA A 154 -8.78 -1.31 -1.73
CA ALA A 154 -7.99 -0.48 -0.82
C ALA A 154 -8.69 -0.33 0.53
N CYS A 155 -7.95 0.03 1.57
CA CYS A 155 -8.53 0.42 2.84
C CYS A 155 -9.07 1.86 2.77
N ASP A 156 -10.26 2.12 3.32
CA ASP A 156 -10.91 3.45 3.40
C ASP A 156 -10.21 4.37 4.44
N PHE A 157 -8.88 4.46 4.35
CA PHE A 157 -8.11 5.27 5.28
C PHE A 157 -8.19 6.77 4.96
N GLY A 158 -8.37 7.12 3.71
CA GLY A 158 -8.56 8.50 3.28
C GLY A 158 -9.78 9.15 3.93
N GLY A 159 -10.90 8.42 4.01
CA GLY A 159 -12.10 8.87 4.71
C GLY A 159 -11.92 8.91 6.22
N THR A 160 -11.31 7.89 6.81
CA THR A 160 -11.11 7.73 8.24
C THR A 160 -10.25 8.83 8.84
N TYR A 161 -9.03 8.92 8.34
CA TYR A 161 -8.04 9.80 8.93
C TYR A 161 -8.27 11.26 8.62
N ASN A 162 -8.95 11.56 7.53
CA ASN A 162 -9.27 12.94 7.16
C ASN A 162 -10.59 13.44 7.76
N ARG A 163 -11.28 12.63 8.53
CA ARG A 163 -12.51 13.00 9.28
C ARG A 163 -13.58 13.65 8.38
N ASP A 164 -13.81 13.09 7.22
CA ASP A 164 -14.83 13.58 6.27
C ASP A 164 -16.24 13.01 6.54
N GLY A 165 -16.49 12.55 7.77
CA GLY A 165 -17.77 12.02 8.22
C GLY A 165 -17.96 10.53 7.92
N ARG A 166 -16.95 9.85 7.36
CA ARG A 166 -16.97 8.40 7.13
C ARG A 166 -16.35 7.66 8.31
N SER A 167 -16.99 6.61 8.73
CA SER A 167 -16.35 5.62 9.60
C SER A 167 -15.43 4.77 8.72
N GLY A 168 -14.14 4.86 8.90
CA GLY A 168 -13.15 4.16 8.11
C GLY A 168 -13.01 2.67 8.39
N THR A 169 -14.11 1.98 8.45
CA THR A 169 -14.16 0.57 8.83
C THR A 169 -14.33 -0.37 7.65
N GLY A 170 -14.24 0.14 6.43
CA GLY A 170 -14.53 -0.62 5.23
C GLY A 170 -13.42 -0.63 4.21
N LEU A 171 -13.72 -1.27 3.10
CA LEU A 171 -12.87 -1.30 1.92
C LEU A 171 -13.44 -0.39 0.84
N VAL A 172 -12.56 0.03 -0.04
CA VAL A 172 -12.85 0.78 -1.24
C VAL A 172 -12.51 -0.08 -2.43
N ILE A 173 -13.38 -0.11 -3.43
CA ILE A 173 -13.01 -0.63 -4.75
C ILE A 173 -12.79 0.51 -5.72
N GLY A 174 -11.73 0.38 -6.53
CA GLY A 174 -11.38 1.31 -7.58
C GLY A 174 -11.39 0.64 -8.95
N THR A 175 -11.73 1.38 -10.00
CA THR A 175 -11.64 0.92 -11.38
C THR A 175 -11.04 1.98 -12.29
N SER A 176 -10.31 1.54 -13.31
CA SER A 176 -9.79 2.40 -14.37
C SER A 176 -9.56 1.62 -15.65
N LYS A 177 -9.95 2.21 -16.79
CA LYS A 177 -9.57 1.71 -18.13
C LYS A 177 -8.17 2.15 -18.54
N ARG A 178 -7.63 3.20 -17.89
CA ARG A 178 -6.27 3.68 -18.11
C ARG A 178 -5.36 3.00 -17.09
N ASP A 179 -4.13 2.72 -17.49
CA ASP A 179 -3.10 2.22 -16.59
C ASP A 179 -2.81 3.24 -15.46
N PRO A 180 -3.07 2.89 -14.19
CA PRO A 180 -2.89 3.81 -13.08
C PRO A 180 -1.49 3.77 -12.46
N ARG A 181 -0.57 2.97 -13.00
CA ARG A 181 0.71 2.68 -12.36
C ARG A 181 1.73 3.81 -12.46
N ARG A 182 1.58 4.73 -13.42
CA ARG A 182 2.58 5.77 -13.70
C ARG A 182 2.04 7.17 -13.48
N GLY A 183 2.89 8.03 -12.92
CA GLY A 183 2.56 9.43 -12.66
C GLY A 183 1.47 9.60 -11.60
N PHE A 184 0.71 10.69 -11.68
CA PHE A 184 -0.42 10.92 -10.80
C PHE A 184 -1.71 10.39 -11.46
N SER A 185 -2.28 9.36 -10.88
CA SER A 185 -3.44 8.67 -11.42
C SER A 185 -4.64 8.76 -10.48
N VAL A 186 -5.84 8.77 -11.08
CA VAL A 186 -7.10 8.80 -10.34
C VAL A 186 -7.95 7.62 -10.80
N MET A 187 -8.35 6.77 -9.86
CA MET A 187 -9.31 5.69 -10.10
C MET A 187 -10.70 6.10 -9.65
N LYS A 188 -11.72 5.78 -10.47
CA LYS A 188 -13.11 5.90 -10.03
C LYS A 188 -13.36 4.88 -8.92
N ALA A 189 -13.92 5.32 -7.80
CA ALA A 189 -14.01 4.49 -6.61
C ALA A 189 -15.38 4.55 -5.95
N ARG A 190 -15.66 3.54 -5.13
CA ARG A 190 -16.77 3.52 -4.19
C ARG A 190 -16.41 2.71 -2.97
N LYS A 191 -16.97 3.08 -1.83
CA LYS A 191 -16.89 2.28 -0.59
C LYS A 191 -17.70 0.99 -0.75
N VAL A 192 -17.19 -0.10 -0.21
CA VAL A 192 -17.86 -1.39 -0.19
C VAL A 192 -17.78 -2.01 1.19
N GLU A 193 -18.82 -2.76 1.54
CA GLU A 193 -18.82 -3.69 2.65
C GLU A 193 -18.83 -5.10 2.04
N PRO A 194 -17.64 -5.66 1.73
CA PRO A 194 -17.56 -6.86 0.92
C PRO A 194 -18.05 -8.11 1.66
N THR A 195 -18.19 -8.05 2.99
CA THR A 195 -18.66 -9.16 3.78
C THR A 195 -19.89 -8.75 4.61
N HIS A 196 -20.78 -9.70 4.91
CA HIS A 196 -21.88 -9.46 5.84
C HIS A 196 -21.42 -9.26 7.31
N VAL A 197 -20.14 -9.44 7.55
CA VAL A 197 -19.54 -9.24 8.87
C VAL A 197 -19.30 -7.74 9.03
N LYS A 198 -20.11 -7.08 9.82
CA LYS A 198 -19.96 -5.66 10.21
C LYS A 198 -18.74 -5.49 11.10
N HIS A 199 -17.57 -5.69 10.57
CA HIS A 199 -16.30 -5.48 11.25
C HIS A 199 -15.40 -4.62 10.39
N HIS A 200 -14.49 -3.93 11.05
CA HIS A 200 -13.41 -3.22 10.38
C HIS A 200 -12.58 -4.22 9.54
N ASN A 201 -12.50 -3.99 8.24
CA ASN A 201 -11.73 -4.80 7.32
C ASN A 201 -10.53 -4.00 6.81
N GLU A 202 -9.35 -4.62 6.82
CA GLU A 202 -8.11 -4.02 6.30
C GLU A 202 -7.32 -5.04 5.46
N ASP A 203 -6.32 -4.54 4.77
CA ASP A 203 -5.31 -5.32 4.05
C ASP A 203 -5.89 -6.31 3.04
N PRO A 204 -6.74 -5.88 2.10
CA PRO A 204 -7.40 -6.77 1.17
C PRO A 204 -6.41 -7.40 0.19
N CYS A 205 -6.57 -8.70 -0.08
CA CYS A 205 -5.95 -9.41 -1.20
C CYS A 205 -7.03 -10.23 -1.91
N ILE A 206 -7.16 -10.06 -3.22
CA ILE A 206 -8.26 -10.65 -3.99
C ILE A 206 -7.73 -11.34 -5.24
N PHE A 207 -8.35 -12.46 -5.63
CA PHE A 207 -8.07 -13.10 -6.91
C PHE A 207 -9.25 -13.94 -7.39
N TYR A 208 -9.23 -14.29 -8.67
CA TYR A 208 -10.13 -15.27 -9.26
C TYR A 208 -9.50 -16.68 -9.18
N ASP A 209 -10.09 -17.54 -8.38
CA ASP A 209 -9.68 -18.91 -8.24
C ASP A 209 -10.30 -19.75 -9.38
N THR A 210 -9.49 -20.11 -10.35
CA THR A 210 -9.89 -20.84 -11.56
C THR A 210 -10.34 -22.26 -11.24
N ASP A 211 -9.86 -22.87 -10.16
CA ASP A 211 -10.17 -24.24 -9.79
C ASP A 211 -11.62 -24.39 -9.31
N VAL A 212 -12.10 -23.39 -8.57
CA VAL A 212 -13.48 -23.33 -8.06
C VAL A 212 -14.36 -22.33 -8.77
N LYS A 213 -13.80 -21.55 -9.70
CA LYS A 213 -14.50 -20.50 -10.48
C LYS A 213 -15.20 -19.47 -9.60
N LYS A 214 -14.49 -19.00 -8.56
CA LYS A 214 -14.96 -18.03 -7.60
C LYS A 214 -13.90 -16.94 -7.38
N TRP A 215 -14.34 -15.75 -7.06
CA TRP A 215 -13.49 -14.72 -6.50
C TRP A 215 -13.22 -15.01 -5.04
N ARG A 216 -11.98 -14.87 -4.64
CA ARG A 216 -11.50 -15.08 -3.26
C ARG A 216 -10.96 -13.78 -2.72
N LEU A 217 -11.42 -13.41 -1.54
CA LEU A 217 -10.92 -12.24 -0.79
C LEU A 217 -10.32 -12.74 0.52
N LEU A 218 -9.09 -12.34 0.76
CA LEU A 218 -8.43 -12.45 2.06
C LEU A 218 -8.35 -11.04 2.65
N THR A 219 -8.73 -10.86 3.90
CA THR A 219 -8.67 -9.57 4.58
C THR A 219 -8.43 -9.75 6.06
N SER A 220 -7.81 -8.76 6.70
CA SER A 220 -7.74 -8.64 8.14
C SER A 220 -9.07 -8.12 8.67
N VAL A 221 -9.56 -8.72 9.75
CA VAL A 221 -10.85 -8.41 10.38
C VAL A 221 -10.61 -8.08 11.85
N PHE A 222 -11.13 -6.97 12.32
CA PHE A 222 -11.06 -6.59 13.73
C PHE A 222 -12.26 -7.17 14.50
N LYS A 223 -12.02 -8.26 15.21
CA LYS A 223 -12.98 -8.92 16.08
C LYS A 223 -12.26 -9.43 17.32
N ASN A 224 -12.26 -8.64 18.40
CA ASN A 224 -11.50 -8.97 19.63
C ASN A 224 -10.00 -9.17 19.36
N GLY A 225 -9.41 -8.31 18.51
CA GLY A 225 -8.07 -8.41 17.98
C GLY A 225 -8.09 -8.40 16.45
N ILE A 226 -6.91 -8.40 15.83
CA ILE A 226 -6.76 -8.47 14.37
C ILE A 226 -6.62 -9.93 13.99
N VAL A 227 -7.56 -10.45 13.22
CA VAL A 227 -7.55 -11.82 12.69
C VAL A 227 -7.72 -11.77 11.16
N SER A 228 -7.33 -12.81 10.46
CA SER A 228 -7.49 -12.89 9.00
C SER A 228 -8.48 -13.97 8.60
N GLY A 229 -9.29 -13.69 7.59
CA GLY A 229 -10.29 -14.61 7.06
C GLY A 229 -10.33 -14.61 5.53
N THR A 230 -10.71 -15.78 4.98
CA THR A 230 -10.96 -15.97 3.55
C THR A 230 -12.44 -16.00 3.27
N PHE A 231 -12.80 -15.35 2.16
CA PHE A 231 -14.18 -15.16 1.72
C PHE A 231 -14.28 -15.46 0.23
N GLU A 232 -15.49 -15.82 -0.25
CA GLU A 232 -15.75 -16.07 -1.67
C GLU A 232 -16.98 -15.35 -2.22
N SER A 233 -16.98 -15.07 -3.52
CA SER A 233 -18.09 -14.48 -4.27
C SER A 233 -18.08 -14.90 -5.73
N ASP A 234 -19.22 -14.80 -6.41
CA ASP A 234 -19.30 -14.96 -7.86
C ASP A 234 -18.74 -13.74 -8.62
N SER A 235 -18.64 -12.58 -7.95
CA SER A 235 -18.18 -11.33 -8.55
C SER A 235 -17.10 -10.67 -7.69
N TRP A 236 -16.05 -10.12 -8.33
CA TRP A 236 -14.95 -9.46 -7.63
C TRP A 236 -15.41 -8.22 -6.82
N ASN A 237 -16.49 -7.60 -7.22
CA ASN A 237 -17.06 -6.39 -6.60
C ASN A 237 -18.40 -6.65 -5.90
N GLY A 238 -18.74 -7.92 -5.68
CA GLY A 238 -19.97 -8.36 -5.02
C GLY A 238 -19.80 -8.50 -3.50
N ILE A 239 -20.77 -9.20 -2.90
CA ILE A 239 -20.73 -9.56 -1.49
C ILE A 239 -20.08 -10.94 -1.35
N PHE A 240 -19.18 -11.06 -0.40
CA PHE A 240 -18.41 -12.27 -0.13
C PHE A 240 -18.94 -12.98 1.10
N THR A 241 -18.97 -14.31 1.06
CA THR A 241 -19.32 -15.17 2.18
C THR A 241 -18.07 -15.87 2.73
N PRO A 242 -17.99 -16.14 4.05
CA PRO A 242 -16.83 -16.84 4.62
C PRO A 242 -16.63 -18.22 4.03
N VAL A 243 -15.37 -18.58 3.74
CA VAL A 243 -14.98 -19.94 3.29
C VAL A 243 -14.60 -20.82 4.46
N ALA A 244 -13.98 -20.22 5.48
CA ALA A 244 -13.53 -20.90 6.68
C ALA A 244 -13.58 -19.93 7.87
N ASP A 245 -13.44 -20.48 9.07
CA ASP A 245 -13.29 -19.66 10.26
C ASP A 245 -12.01 -18.81 10.19
N PRO A 246 -12.06 -17.57 10.64
CA PRO A 246 -10.88 -16.72 10.71
C PRO A 246 -9.81 -17.34 11.63
N ILE A 247 -8.55 -17.03 11.33
CA ILE A 247 -7.43 -17.44 12.17
C ILE A 247 -7.58 -16.84 13.57
N LYS A 248 -7.43 -17.66 14.61
CA LYS A 248 -7.54 -17.24 16.01
C LYS A 248 -6.22 -16.66 16.56
N MET A 249 -5.43 -15.98 15.76
CA MET A 249 -4.19 -15.35 16.19
C MET A 249 -4.03 -13.97 15.53
N ASN A 250 -3.26 -13.11 16.17
CA ASN A 250 -2.97 -11.79 15.61
C ASN A 250 -2.31 -11.95 14.23
N SER A 251 -2.96 -11.42 13.19
CA SER A 251 -2.53 -11.55 11.81
C SER A 251 -2.98 -10.34 11.00
N THR A 252 -2.05 -9.74 10.30
CA THR A 252 -2.27 -8.56 9.44
C THR A 252 -1.30 -8.60 8.25
N GLY A 253 -1.44 -7.65 7.33
CA GLY A 253 -0.61 -7.59 6.14
C GLY A 253 -0.82 -8.81 5.25
N THR A 254 -2.07 -9.21 5.09
CA THR A 254 -2.49 -10.44 4.41
C THR A 254 -2.13 -10.43 2.94
N SER A 255 -1.55 -11.50 2.44
CA SER A 255 -1.17 -11.66 1.03
C SER A 255 -1.43 -13.09 0.57
N MET A 256 -1.87 -13.24 -0.67
CA MET A 256 -1.98 -14.54 -1.35
C MET A 256 -1.04 -14.56 -2.54
N GLN A 257 -0.32 -15.67 -2.71
CA GLN A 257 0.62 -15.86 -3.81
C GLN A 257 0.48 -17.26 -4.40
N ARG A 258 0.59 -17.36 -5.72
CA ARG A 258 0.67 -18.64 -6.41
C ARG A 258 2.13 -19.05 -6.60
N ILE A 259 2.51 -20.17 -6.00
CA ILE A 259 3.87 -20.71 -6.03
C ILE A 259 3.77 -22.17 -6.47
N ASP A 260 4.44 -22.51 -7.56
CA ASP A 260 4.44 -23.86 -8.14
C ASP A 260 3.01 -24.44 -8.30
N GLY A 261 2.10 -23.62 -8.82
CA GLY A 261 0.70 -23.96 -9.09
C GLY A 261 -0.23 -23.95 -7.87
N LYS A 262 0.29 -23.81 -6.65
CA LYS A 262 -0.50 -23.78 -5.41
C LYS A 262 -0.60 -22.37 -4.84
N VAL A 263 -1.75 -22.05 -4.25
CA VAL A 263 -1.93 -20.77 -3.54
C VAL A 263 -1.50 -20.95 -2.08
N TYR A 264 -0.70 -20.01 -1.61
CA TYR A 264 -0.29 -19.88 -0.22
C TYR A 264 -0.71 -18.51 0.31
N VAL A 265 -0.93 -18.45 1.61
CA VAL A 265 -1.31 -17.25 2.32
C VAL A 265 -0.16 -16.83 3.23
N PHE A 266 0.23 -15.56 3.13
CA PHE A 266 1.24 -14.95 3.99
C PHE A 266 0.61 -13.86 4.85
N MET A 267 1.02 -13.81 6.10
CA MET A 267 0.61 -12.78 7.04
C MET A 267 1.61 -12.66 8.17
N GLY A 268 1.66 -11.49 8.79
CA GLY A 268 2.56 -11.23 9.88
C GLY A 268 1.82 -11.00 11.19
N GLY A 269 2.58 -11.10 12.26
CA GLY A 269 2.18 -10.81 13.62
C GLY A 269 3.25 -10.00 14.35
N LEU A 270 3.51 -10.32 15.62
CA LEU A 270 4.51 -9.68 16.45
C LEU A 270 5.93 -10.24 16.15
N GLY A 271 6.52 -9.83 15.05
CA GLY A 271 7.89 -10.19 14.67
C GLY A 271 8.02 -11.41 13.76
N GLU A 272 6.92 -12.04 13.41
CA GLU A 272 6.87 -13.26 12.60
C GLU A 272 6.25 -13.02 11.25
N LEU A 273 6.77 -13.66 10.22
CA LEU A 273 6.16 -13.78 8.92
C LEU A 273 5.77 -15.22 8.68
N ARG A 274 4.48 -15.50 8.66
CA ARG A 274 3.93 -16.85 8.62
C ARG A 274 3.38 -17.19 7.25
N CYS A 275 3.58 -18.45 6.85
CA CYS A 275 3.01 -19.07 5.67
C CYS A 275 1.88 -20.03 6.08
N HIS A 276 0.74 -19.94 5.43
CA HIS A 276 -0.42 -20.76 5.66
C HIS A 276 -0.89 -21.42 4.38
N SER A 277 -1.59 -22.56 4.51
CA SER A 277 -2.30 -23.15 3.38
C SER A 277 -3.51 -22.31 2.99
N TYR A 278 -3.94 -22.48 1.76
CA TYR A 278 -5.17 -21.92 1.20
C TYR A 278 -6.12 -23.07 0.84
N PRO A 279 -7.44 -22.93 1.05
CA PRO A 279 -8.14 -21.78 1.64
C PRO A 279 -8.32 -21.88 3.17
N ASP A 280 -7.91 -22.96 3.79
CA ASP A 280 -8.21 -23.34 5.18
C ASP A 280 -7.30 -22.68 6.23
N LEU A 281 -6.36 -21.87 5.80
CA LEU A 281 -5.47 -21.03 6.62
C LEU A 281 -4.69 -21.80 7.70
N LYS A 282 -4.38 -23.08 7.49
CA LYS A 282 -3.54 -23.86 8.41
C LYS A 282 -2.10 -23.44 8.32
N LEU A 283 -1.46 -23.20 9.46
CA LEU A 283 -0.04 -22.83 9.53
C LEU A 283 0.83 -23.90 8.85
N LYS A 284 1.70 -23.50 7.94
CA LYS A 284 2.68 -24.33 7.25
C LYS A 284 4.10 -24.09 7.76
N GLY A 285 4.38 -22.90 8.26
CA GLY A 285 5.69 -22.55 8.78
C GLY A 285 5.86 -21.04 8.86
N GLU A 286 7.07 -20.65 9.25
CA GLU A 286 7.51 -19.26 9.34
C GLU A 286 8.66 -19.02 8.38
N LEU A 287 8.71 -17.83 7.80
CA LEU A 287 9.85 -17.40 7.01
C LEU A 287 10.89 -16.81 7.95
N ASN A 288 12.00 -17.50 8.07
CA ASN A 288 13.15 -17.01 8.83
C ASN A 288 13.96 -16.07 7.94
N LEU A 289 13.87 -14.78 8.21
CA LEU A 289 14.52 -13.72 7.44
C LEU A 289 15.64 -13.09 8.26
N ASP A 290 16.77 -12.81 7.60
CA ASP A 290 17.86 -12.07 8.20
C ASP A 290 17.41 -10.67 8.61
N LEU A 291 17.72 -10.32 9.86
CA LEU A 291 17.46 -8.98 10.42
C LEU A 291 18.69 -8.10 10.26
N GLN A 292 18.49 -6.86 9.89
CA GLN A 292 19.55 -5.87 9.99
C GLN A 292 19.99 -5.74 11.46
N PRO A 293 21.30 -5.78 11.76
CA PRO A 293 21.78 -5.84 13.14
C PRO A 293 21.37 -4.66 14.01
N HIS A 294 21.12 -3.51 13.41
CA HIS A 294 20.72 -2.28 14.10
C HIS A 294 19.21 -2.17 14.36
N TRP A 295 18.40 -3.11 13.87
CA TRP A 295 16.97 -3.10 14.15
C TRP A 295 16.65 -3.76 15.49
N PRO A 296 15.88 -3.07 16.35
CA PRO A 296 15.46 -3.69 17.62
C PRO A 296 14.50 -4.85 17.36
N LYS A 297 14.60 -5.89 18.14
CA LYS A 297 13.59 -6.96 18.16
C LYS A 297 12.42 -6.58 19.07
N PRO A 298 11.19 -7.04 18.74
CA PRO A 298 10.76 -7.73 17.52
C PRO A 298 10.40 -6.73 16.43
N ALA A 299 11.00 -6.87 15.26
CA ALA A 299 10.52 -6.19 14.06
C ALA A 299 9.27 -6.92 13.55
N GLN A 300 8.19 -6.20 13.35
CA GLN A 300 6.97 -6.76 12.76
C GLN A 300 7.13 -6.82 11.26
N ARG A 301 7.29 -8.01 10.69
CA ARG A 301 7.34 -8.24 9.26
C ARG A 301 6.00 -8.69 8.74
N VAL A 302 5.52 -7.99 7.75
CA VAL A 302 4.20 -8.19 7.19
C VAL A 302 4.22 -7.90 5.69
N TRP A 303 3.14 -8.22 5.00
CA TRP A 303 2.98 -7.93 3.57
C TRP A 303 3.99 -8.65 2.69
N ALA A 304 4.19 -9.93 2.94
CA ALA A 304 5.09 -10.73 2.13
C ALA A 304 4.52 -10.95 0.73
N SER A 305 5.37 -10.72 -0.27
CA SER A 305 5.17 -11.11 -1.66
C SER A 305 6.30 -12.05 -2.05
N LEU A 306 6.09 -13.35 -1.91
CA LEU A 306 7.05 -14.38 -2.31
C LEU A 306 6.69 -14.88 -3.71
N LEU A 307 7.60 -14.71 -4.65
CA LEU A 307 7.36 -14.94 -6.07
C LEU A 307 8.40 -15.88 -6.67
N PRO A 308 8.01 -16.91 -7.43
CA PRO A 308 8.92 -17.60 -8.32
C PRO A 308 9.27 -16.70 -9.49
N LEU A 309 10.53 -16.65 -9.87
CA LEU A 309 10.98 -15.98 -11.08
C LEU A 309 11.11 -16.98 -12.24
N PRO A 310 10.93 -16.53 -13.47
CA PRO A 310 11.21 -17.34 -14.66
C PRO A 310 12.65 -17.83 -14.71
N GLU A 311 12.92 -18.83 -15.50
CA GLU A 311 14.28 -19.28 -15.80
C GLU A 311 15.10 -18.14 -16.45
N GLY A 312 16.38 -18.05 -16.09
CA GLY A 312 17.29 -17.02 -16.56
C GLY A 312 17.51 -15.85 -15.60
N TYR A 313 16.69 -15.71 -14.54
CA TYR A 313 16.95 -14.75 -13.48
C TYR A 313 18.01 -15.29 -12.49
N PRO A 314 18.75 -14.41 -11.78
CA PRO A 314 19.80 -14.85 -10.83
C PRO A 314 19.26 -15.58 -9.62
N TYR A 315 17.97 -15.41 -9.30
CA TYR A 315 17.29 -16.05 -8.19
C TYR A 315 16.08 -16.84 -8.69
N LYS A 316 15.84 -18.00 -8.09
CA LYS A 316 14.62 -18.79 -8.34
C LYS A 316 13.39 -18.16 -7.69
N TYR A 317 13.58 -17.52 -6.54
CA TYR A 317 12.52 -16.82 -5.81
C TYR A 317 13.00 -15.45 -5.37
N VAL A 318 12.07 -14.51 -5.33
CA VAL A 318 12.24 -13.22 -4.66
C VAL A 318 11.13 -13.03 -3.63
N LEU A 319 11.51 -12.44 -2.51
CA LEU A 319 10.58 -12.04 -1.46
C LEU A 319 10.68 -10.55 -1.24
N LEU A 320 9.54 -9.87 -1.28
CA LEU A 320 9.41 -8.49 -0.85
C LEU A 320 8.54 -8.45 0.40
N THR A 321 9.00 -7.71 1.39
CA THR A 321 8.29 -7.52 2.66
C THR A 321 8.64 -6.17 3.26
N MET A 322 8.04 -5.83 4.39
CA MET A 322 8.34 -4.62 5.13
C MET A 322 8.56 -4.90 6.60
N ASP A 323 9.32 -4.03 7.24
CA ASP A 323 9.37 -3.91 8.69
C ASP A 323 8.61 -2.67 9.14
N ARG A 324 8.01 -2.73 10.32
CA ARG A 324 7.27 -1.62 10.93
C ARG A 324 8.08 -0.71 11.86
N PRO A 325 9.26 -1.09 12.36
CA PRO A 325 10.00 -0.21 13.25
C PRO A 325 10.35 1.10 12.53
N ASN A 326 10.25 2.17 13.27
CA ASN A 326 10.61 3.49 12.77
C ASN A 326 12.12 3.64 12.75
N PHE A 327 12.64 4.33 11.74
CA PHE A 327 14.02 4.75 11.74
C PHE A 327 14.30 5.67 12.92
N PRO A 328 15.51 5.61 13.54
CA PRO A 328 15.94 6.60 14.51
C PRO A 328 15.78 8.01 13.93
N GLY A 329 15.23 8.93 14.72
CA GLY A 329 15.03 10.31 14.30
C GLY A 329 13.75 10.60 13.53
N THR A 330 12.90 9.61 13.27
CA THR A 330 11.57 9.89 12.70
C THR A 330 10.76 10.80 13.63
N PRO A 331 10.06 11.82 13.08
CA PRO A 331 9.44 12.88 13.88
C PRO A 331 8.34 12.39 14.83
N LYS A 332 7.67 11.31 14.46
CA LYS A 332 6.67 10.65 15.28
C LYS A 332 6.82 9.15 15.13
N PRO A 333 7.25 8.46 16.15
CA PRO A 333 7.25 7.00 16.15
C PRO A 333 5.85 6.52 15.77
N ASN A 334 5.76 5.89 14.63
CA ASN A 334 4.53 5.36 14.11
C ASN A 334 4.85 4.00 13.50
N TRP A 335 4.10 3.00 13.87
CA TRP A 335 4.25 1.64 13.39
C TRP A 335 4.19 1.47 11.86
N SER A 336 3.99 2.56 11.14
CA SER A 336 3.89 2.58 9.68
C SER A 336 5.07 3.24 8.96
N TYR A 337 6.10 3.70 9.66
CA TYR A 337 7.29 4.31 9.04
C TYR A 337 8.42 3.28 8.92
N GLY A 338 8.15 2.22 8.19
CA GLY A 338 9.09 1.14 7.99
C GLY A 338 9.92 1.27 6.73
N ALA A 339 10.69 0.22 6.47
CA ALA A 339 11.46 0.02 5.25
C ALA A 339 10.95 -1.20 4.49
N LEU A 340 11.15 -1.17 3.17
CA LEU A 340 10.95 -2.33 2.30
C LEU A 340 12.22 -3.17 2.26
N TYR A 341 12.06 -4.49 2.28
CA TYR A 341 13.15 -5.46 2.21
C TYR A 341 12.95 -6.38 1.03
N PHE A 342 14.05 -6.63 0.35
CA PHE A 342 14.12 -7.48 -0.84
C PHE A 342 15.09 -8.62 -0.55
N TYR A 343 14.65 -9.84 -0.81
CA TYR A 343 15.44 -11.05 -0.64
C TYR A 343 15.41 -11.86 -1.93
N GLY A 344 16.56 -12.34 -2.35
CA GLY A 344 16.68 -13.34 -3.40
C GLY A 344 17.04 -14.69 -2.80
N ALA A 345 16.48 -15.78 -3.31
CA ALA A 345 16.75 -17.12 -2.85
C ALA A 345 16.88 -18.13 -4.00
N ASN A 346 17.90 -18.97 -3.87
CA ASN A 346 18.09 -20.17 -4.68
C ASN A 346 18.06 -21.38 -3.72
N PRO A 347 16.93 -22.08 -3.58
CA PRO A 347 16.87 -23.27 -2.76
C PRO A 347 17.90 -24.30 -3.25
N LYS A 348 18.57 -24.97 -2.31
CA LYS A 348 19.51 -26.06 -2.58
C LYS A 348 18.78 -27.30 -3.10
#